data_8c6d4e799a839b9fbe1825dc58877930
#
_entry.id   8c6d4e799a839b9fbe1825dc58877930
#
_cell.length_a   1.000
_cell.length_b   1.000
_cell.length_c   1.000
_cell.angle_alpha   90.00
_cell.angle_beta   90.00
_cell.angle_gamma   90.00
#
_symmetry.space_group_name_H-M   'P 1'
#
loop_
_entity.id
_entity.type
_entity.pdbx_description
1 polymer ?
#
loop_
_entity_poly.entity_id
_entity_poly.type
_entity_poly.pdbx_seq_one_letter_code
_entity_poly.pdbx_strand_id
1 'polypeptide(L)'
;HTVVHSFPTRRSSDLNKSLRHNFFLDHREYPYKNVKPRIIAEQYMEDEDGKGLKDYKFFCFNGEPRMMFIATNRPVDTRFDFFDMDFNHLPFAQGHPWADGPLSKPVNFEQMRELARKLAKGLQQVRVDFYDINGQIYFGELTFFHFSGNCPFQPVEWDERIGSWWTLEK
;
A
#
# COMPACT_ATOMS: atom_id res chain seq x y z
N HIS A 1 -0.80 12.89 0.22
CA HIS A 1 0.36 12.90 -0.68
C HIS A 1 0.00 12.08 -1.92
N THR A 2 -0.17 12.72 -3.07
CA THR A 2 -0.10 12.00 -4.32
C THR A 2 1.37 11.68 -4.51
N VAL A 3 1.82 10.51 -4.02
CA VAL A 3 3.13 9.99 -4.40
C VAL A 3 3.00 9.61 -5.86
N VAL A 4 3.42 10.52 -6.69
CA VAL A 4 3.57 10.23 -8.11
C VAL A 4 4.86 9.44 -8.21
N HIS A 5 4.77 8.12 -8.25
CA HIS A 5 5.89 7.29 -8.71
C HIS A 5 6.23 7.75 -10.11
N SER A 6 7.22 8.63 -10.20
CA SER A 6 7.55 9.29 -11.47
C SER A 6 8.34 8.32 -12.33
N PHE A 7 7.69 7.84 -13.37
CA PHE A 7 8.42 7.45 -14.56
C PHE A 7 9.13 8.67 -15.13
N PRO A 8 10.31 8.52 -15.74
CA PRO A 8 11.13 9.63 -16.23
C PRO A 8 10.50 10.50 -17.33
N THR A 9 9.22 10.32 -17.65
CA THR A 9 8.53 10.96 -18.78
C THR A 9 7.40 11.92 -18.39
N ARG A 10 7.13 12.20 -17.11
CA ARG A 10 6.14 13.23 -16.78
C ARG A 10 6.69 14.61 -17.08
N ARG A 11 6.03 15.31 -17.99
CA ARG A 11 6.37 16.70 -18.33
C ARG A 11 6.15 17.61 -17.11
N SER A 12 6.96 18.64 -16.96
CA SER A 12 6.81 19.64 -15.89
C SER A 12 5.42 20.30 -15.87
N SER A 13 4.74 20.36 -17.02
CA SER A 13 3.34 20.81 -17.14
C SER A 13 2.37 19.93 -16.34
N ASP A 14 2.57 18.61 -16.33
CA ASP A 14 1.68 17.66 -15.64
C ASP A 14 1.86 17.75 -14.14
N LEU A 15 3.11 17.92 -13.68
CA LEU A 15 3.42 18.16 -12.27
C LEU A 15 2.80 19.48 -11.78
N ASN A 16 2.92 20.57 -12.56
CA ASN A 16 2.31 21.87 -12.23
C ASN A 16 0.77 21.79 -12.20
N LYS A 17 0.15 20.99 -13.07
CA LYS A 17 -1.29 20.73 -13.04
C LYS A 17 -1.69 20.01 -11.75
N SER A 18 -0.93 18.97 -11.35
CA SER A 18 -1.17 18.22 -10.11
C SER A 18 -1.05 19.10 -8.86
N LEU A 19 -0.15 20.08 -8.83
CA LEU A 19 -0.02 21.03 -7.71
C LEU A 19 -1.24 21.94 -7.51
N ARG A 20 -2.05 22.14 -8.55
CA ARG A 20 -3.26 22.99 -8.52
C ARG A 20 -4.52 22.18 -8.21
N HIS A 21 -4.39 20.84 -8.12
CA HIS A 21 -5.51 19.94 -7.91
C HIS A 21 -5.58 19.50 -6.45
N ASN A 22 -6.76 19.53 -5.86
CA ASN A 22 -7.00 18.99 -4.53
C ASN A 22 -7.50 17.54 -4.68
N PHE A 23 -6.70 16.56 -4.30
CA PHE A 23 -6.99 15.14 -4.40
C PHE A 23 -8.32 14.75 -3.73
N PHE A 24 -8.72 15.42 -2.66
CA PHE A 24 -10.02 15.21 -2.01
C PHE A 24 -11.21 15.34 -2.98
N LEU A 25 -11.10 16.16 -4.02
CA LEU A 25 -12.21 16.39 -4.96
C LEU A 25 -12.48 15.18 -5.86
N ASP A 26 -11.50 14.28 -6.04
CA ASP A 26 -11.65 13.08 -6.89
C ASP A 26 -12.55 12.02 -6.24
N HIS A 27 -12.26 11.66 -4.99
CA HIS A 27 -12.91 10.53 -4.32
C HIS A 27 -13.53 10.88 -2.95
N ARG A 28 -13.46 12.16 -2.53
CA ARG A 28 -13.97 12.64 -1.24
C ARG A 28 -13.33 11.97 -0.03
N GLU A 29 -12.11 11.52 -0.15
CA GLU A 29 -11.35 10.91 0.93
C GLU A 29 -10.92 11.95 1.96
N TYR A 30 -11.67 12.00 3.07
CA TYR A 30 -11.58 13.07 4.07
C TYR A 30 -10.19 13.33 4.66
N PRO A 31 -9.34 12.31 4.93
CA PRO A 31 -7.98 12.54 5.45
C PRO A 31 -7.11 13.42 4.55
N TYR A 32 -7.38 13.45 3.25
CA TYR A 32 -6.61 14.23 2.28
C TYR A 32 -7.16 15.65 2.01
N LYS A 33 -8.31 16.01 2.61
CA LYS A 33 -9.02 17.27 2.34
C LYS A 33 -8.14 18.52 2.52
N ASN A 34 -7.32 18.53 3.57
CA ASN A 34 -6.50 19.67 3.94
C ASN A 34 -5.00 19.47 3.63
N VAL A 35 -4.65 18.40 2.91
CA VAL A 35 -3.27 18.15 2.50
C VAL A 35 -2.90 19.06 1.36
N LYS A 36 -1.89 19.92 1.59
CA LYS A 36 -1.36 20.81 0.54
C LYS A 36 -0.61 19.96 -0.50
N PRO A 37 -0.95 20.10 -1.79
CA PRO A 37 -0.21 19.43 -2.87
C PRO A 37 1.27 19.78 -2.83
N ARG A 38 2.14 18.77 -3.01
CA ARG A 38 3.59 18.92 -3.05
C ARG A 38 4.18 17.96 -4.08
N ILE A 39 5.28 18.33 -4.69
CA ILE A 39 6.12 17.43 -5.47
C ILE A 39 7.21 16.92 -4.53
N ILE A 40 7.36 15.61 -4.45
CA ILE A 40 8.42 14.94 -3.70
C ILE A 40 9.32 14.26 -4.73
N ALA A 41 10.62 14.44 -4.59
CA ALA A 41 11.63 13.70 -5.33
C ALA A 41 12.35 12.78 -4.35
N GLU A 42 12.35 11.49 -4.65
CA GLU A 42 13.04 10.47 -3.84
C GLU A 42 14.23 9.92 -4.63
N GLN A 43 15.21 9.39 -3.92
CA GLN A 43 16.32 8.68 -4.56
C GLN A 43 15.76 7.48 -5.32
N TYR A 44 16.22 7.30 -6.56
CA TYR A 44 15.90 6.09 -7.30
C TYR A 44 16.53 4.88 -6.62
N MET A 45 15.71 3.84 -6.41
CA MET A 45 16.12 2.62 -5.72
C MET A 45 15.82 1.42 -6.59
N GLU A 46 16.73 0.46 -6.60
CA GLU A 46 16.59 -0.84 -7.26
C GLU A 46 16.99 -1.94 -6.30
N ASP A 47 16.34 -3.08 -6.38
CA ASP A 47 16.75 -4.29 -5.70
C ASP A 47 17.84 -5.00 -6.50
N GLU A 48 18.74 -5.73 -5.84
CA GLU A 48 19.88 -6.43 -6.48
C GLU A 48 19.43 -7.48 -7.49
N ASP A 49 18.20 -8.04 -7.33
CA ASP A 49 17.67 -9.03 -8.26
C ASP A 49 17.22 -8.45 -9.61
N GLY A 50 17.19 -7.11 -9.77
CA GLY A 50 16.85 -6.40 -10.99
C GLY A 50 15.40 -6.61 -11.48
N LYS A 51 14.53 -7.24 -10.66
CA LYS A 51 13.14 -7.56 -11.03
C LYS A 51 12.14 -6.45 -10.68
N GLY A 52 12.65 -5.30 -10.28
CA GLY A 52 11.86 -4.18 -9.80
C GLY A 52 11.54 -4.31 -8.30
N LEU A 53 11.19 -3.18 -7.69
CA LEU A 53 10.89 -3.14 -6.25
C LEU A 53 9.58 -3.85 -5.94
N LYS A 54 9.62 -4.68 -4.89
CA LYS A 54 8.42 -5.23 -4.26
C LYS A 54 7.90 -4.22 -3.24
N ASP A 55 6.60 -3.93 -3.32
CA ASP A 55 5.92 -3.16 -2.28
C ASP A 55 5.32 -4.11 -1.23
N TYR A 56 5.64 -3.89 0.03
CA TYR A 56 5.10 -4.62 1.18
C TYR A 56 4.06 -3.73 1.88
N LYS A 57 2.79 -4.07 1.77
CA LYS A 57 1.67 -3.19 2.12
C LYS A 57 0.83 -3.81 3.24
N PHE A 58 0.98 -3.28 4.46
CA PHE A 58 0.33 -3.78 5.66
C PHE A 58 -0.99 -3.08 5.93
N PHE A 59 -2.08 -3.83 5.99
CA PHE A 59 -3.37 -3.34 6.46
C PHE A 59 -3.44 -3.42 7.97
N CYS A 60 -3.59 -2.26 8.60
CA CYS A 60 -3.70 -2.13 10.04
C CYS A 60 -5.12 -1.71 10.42
N PHE A 61 -5.69 -2.38 11.40
CA PHE A 61 -7.00 -2.10 11.96
C PHE A 61 -6.85 -1.89 13.46
N ASN A 62 -7.37 -0.75 13.97
CA ASN A 62 -7.25 -0.35 15.37
C ASN A 62 -5.79 -0.38 15.89
N GLY A 63 -4.86 0.06 15.05
CA GLY A 63 -3.44 0.09 15.35
C GLY A 63 -2.68 -1.23 15.14
N GLU A 64 -3.37 -2.34 14.80
CA GLU A 64 -2.76 -3.67 14.65
C GLU A 64 -2.71 -4.11 13.20
N PRO A 65 -1.54 -4.53 12.67
CA PRO A 65 -1.43 -5.20 11.39
C PRO A 65 -2.20 -6.53 11.40
N ARG A 66 -3.13 -6.73 10.48
CA ARG A 66 -3.97 -7.94 10.39
C ARG A 66 -3.71 -8.75 9.15
N MET A 67 -3.35 -8.09 8.06
CA MET A 67 -2.93 -8.73 6.82
C MET A 67 -1.98 -7.81 6.07
N MET A 68 -1.29 -8.37 5.08
CA MET A 68 -0.49 -7.59 4.14
C MET A 68 -0.65 -8.14 2.73
N PHE A 69 -0.24 -7.37 1.74
CA PHE A 69 0.02 -7.92 0.43
C PHE A 69 1.36 -7.46 -0.12
N ILE A 70 1.90 -8.29 -1.02
CA ILE A 70 3.09 -7.97 -1.78
C ILE A 70 2.65 -7.62 -3.21
N ALA A 71 3.02 -6.41 -3.65
CA ALA A 71 2.82 -6.01 -5.03
C ALA A 71 4.11 -6.24 -5.81
N THR A 72 4.02 -7.05 -6.86
CA THR A 72 5.16 -7.41 -7.74
C THR A 72 4.90 -7.00 -9.18
N ASN A 73 5.93 -7.06 -10.04
CA ASN A 73 5.88 -6.83 -11.49
C ASN A 73 5.32 -5.46 -11.90
N ARG A 74 5.45 -4.46 -11.04
CA ARG A 74 4.97 -3.11 -11.32
C ARG A 74 5.87 -2.38 -12.33
N PRO A 75 5.30 -1.56 -13.19
CA PRO A 75 3.88 -1.25 -13.37
C PRO A 75 3.20 -2.05 -14.49
N VAL A 76 3.93 -2.92 -15.20
CA VAL A 76 3.48 -3.49 -16.48
C VAL A 76 2.49 -4.64 -16.29
N ASP A 77 2.79 -5.56 -15.35
CA ASP A 77 1.99 -6.76 -15.08
C ASP A 77 1.83 -6.93 -13.57
N THR A 78 1.22 -5.94 -12.93
CA THR A 78 1.09 -5.87 -11.48
C THR A 78 0.35 -7.09 -10.91
N ARG A 79 0.93 -7.71 -9.87
CA ARG A 79 0.39 -8.87 -9.16
C ARG A 79 0.25 -8.55 -7.69
N PHE A 80 -0.83 -9.03 -7.06
CA PHE A 80 -1.07 -8.85 -5.63
C PHE A 80 -1.28 -10.19 -4.96
N ASP A 81 -0.43 -10.50 -3.99
CA ASP A 81 -0.51 -11.71 -3.17
C ASP A 81 -0.72 -11.31 -1.71
N PHE A 82 -1.84 -11.75 -1.14
CA PHE A 82 -2.25 -11.40 0.21
C PHE A 82 -1.82 -12.47 1.22
N PHE A 83 -1.38 -12.02 2.39
CA PHE A 83 -0.89 -12.88 3.47
C PHE A 83 -1.47 -12.44 4.82
N ASP A 84 -1.68 -13.41 5.72
CA ASP A 84 -1.90 -13.11 7.12
C ASP A 84 -0.60 -12.75 7.85
N MET A 85 -0.67 -12.51 9.16
CA MET A 85 0.50 -12.14 9.95
C MET A 85 1.41 -13.31 10.33
N ASP A 86 1.05 -14.54 9.97
CA ASP A 86 1.90 -15.73 10.03
C ASP A 86 2.53 -16.07 8.67
N PHE A 87 2.27 -15.21 7.68
CA PHE A 87 2.70 -15.35 6.28
C PHE A 87 2.05 -16.52 5.54
N ASN A 88 0.83 -16.89 5.92
CA ASN A 88 0.03 -17.83 5.14
C ASN A 88 -0.65 -17.06 4.01
N HIS A 89 -0.59 -17.58 2.77
CA HIS A 89 -1.26 -16.96 1.63
C HIS A 89 -2.77 -17.01 1.82
N LEU A 90 -3.43 -15.87 1.67
CA LEU A 90 -4.87 -15.74 1.82
C LEU A 90 -5.58 -16.06 0.48
N PRO A 91 -6.66 -16.85 0.49
CA PRO A 91 -7.29 -17.37 -0.72
C PRO A 91 -8.29 -16.37 -1.35
N PHE A 92 -7.84 -15.13 -1.57
CA PHE A 92 -8.65 -14.12 -2.25
C PHE A 92 -7.77 -13.20 -3.11
N ALA A 93 -8.40 -12.52 -4.05
CA ALA A 93 -7.77 -11.50 -4.89
C ALA A 93 -8.49 -10.16 -4.75
N GLN A 94 -7.80 -9.06 -5.09
CA GLN A 94 -8.37 -7.73 -5.18
C GLN A 94 -7.64 -6.92 -6.24
N GLY A 95 -8.36 -6.46 -7.25
CA GLY A 95 -7.85 -5.55 -8.28
C GLY A 95 -6.84 -6.15 -9.27
N HIS A 96 -5.96 -7.02 -8.79
CA HIS A 96 -4.92 -7.66 -9.60
C HIS A 96 -4.86 -9.17 -9.33
N PRO A 97 -4.44 -9.98 -10.31
CA PRO A 97 -4.25 -11.42 -10.12
C PRO A 97 -3.04 -11.71 -9.23
N TRP A 98 -2.93 -12.96 -8.78
CA TRP A 98 -1.78 -13.47 -8.05
C TRP A 98 -0.55 -13.60 -8.94
N ALA A 99 0.64 -13.65 -8.34
CA ALA A 99 1.87 -14.00 -9.01
C ALA A 99 1.83 -15.43 -9.58
N ASP A 100 2.66 -15.71 -10.58
CA ASP A 100 2.71 -17.02 -11.23
C ASP A 100 3.36 -18.13 -10.36
N GLY A 101 3.87 -17.77 -9.19
CA GLY A 101 4.49 -18.71 -8.26
C GLY A 101 4.52 -18.17 -6.83
N PRO A 102 4.91 -19.03 -5.86
CA PRO A 102 4.89 -18.67 -4.45
C PRO A 102 5.90 -17.56 -4.15
N LEU A 103 5.50 -16.62 -3.32
CA LEU A 103 6.38 -15.56 -2.81
C LEU A 103 6.99 -15.99 -1.47
N SER A 104 8.27 -15.70 -1.31
CA SER A 104 8.99 -15.96 -0.07
C SER A 104 8.70 -14.90 0.98
N LYS A 105 8.63 -15.31 2.25
CA LYS A 105 8.56 -14.38 3.38
C LYS A 105 9.77 -13.45 3.35
N PRO A 106 9.58 -12.12 3.36
CA PRO A 106 10.71 -11.20 3.39
C PRO A 106 11.51 -11.33 4.69
N VAL A 107 12.82 -11.15 4.61
CA VAL A 107 13.72 -11.30 5.77
C VAL A 107 13.32 -10.34 6.89
N ASN A 108 12.93 -9.13 6.54
CA ASN A 108 12.55 -8.09 7.49
C ASN A 108 11.04 -8.05 7.81
N PHE A 109 10.29 -9.13 7.55
CA PHE A 109 8.83 -9.17 7.76
C PHE A 109 8.43 -8.74 9.18
N GLU A 110 9.05 -9.31 10.21
CA GLU A 110 8.70 -9.00 11.60
C GLU A 110 9.04 -7.55 11.96
N GLN A 111 10.14 -7.03 11.45
CA GLN A 111 10.52 -5.63 11.67
C GLN A 111 9.54 -4.68 10.96
N MET A 112 9.15 -4.97 9.71
CA MET A 112 8.13 -4.19 8.99
C MET A 112 6.79 -4.23 9.72
N ARG A 113 6.37 -5.40 10.23
CA ARG A 113 5.16 -5.56 11.03
C ARG A 113 5.16 -4.69 12.29
N GLU A 114 6.28 -4.65 13.03
CA GLU A 114 6.43 -3.79 14.21
C GLU A 114 6.43 -2.29 13.84
N LEU A 115 7.07 -1.92 12.74
CA LEU A 115 7.03 -0.55 12.23
C LEU A 115 5.60 -0.16 11.80
N ALA A 116 4.88 -1.06 11.13
CA ALA A 116 3.49 -0.84 10.75
C ALA A 116 2.60 -0.58 11.98
N ARG A 117 2.75 -1.39 13.05
CA ARG A 117 2.04 -1.18 14.32
C ARG A 117 2.35 0.19 14.93
N LYS A 118 3.61 0.61 14.94
CA LYS A 118 4.01 1.93 15.47
C LYS A 118 3.39 3.07 14.66
N LEU A 119 3.41 2.98 13.33
CA LEU A 119 2.87 4.00 12.44
C LEU A 119 1.33 4.03 12.43
N ALA A 120 0.67 2.90 12.66
CA ALA A 120 -0.79 2.80 12.72
C ALA A 120 -1.37 3.17 14.10
N LYS A 121 -0.53 3.44 15.10
CA LYS A 121 -0.98 3.72 16.48
C LYS A 121 -1.99 4.87 16.51
N GLY A 122 -3.16 4.62 17.10
CA GLY A 122 -4.25 5.60 17.24
C GLY A 122 -5.07 5.82 15.96
N LEU A 123 -4.81 5.05 14.91
CA LEU A 123 -5.62 5.06 13.69
C LEU A 123 -6.55 3.85 13.66
N GLN A 124 -7.81 4.08 13.32
CA GLN A 124 -8.81 3.01 13.24
C GLN A 124 -8.52 2.07 12.06
N GLN A 125 -8.09 2.63 10.93
CA GLN A 125 -7.69 1.88 9.74
C GLN A 125 -6.65 2.69 8.97
N VAL A 126 -5.59 2.01 8.53
CA VAL A 126 -4.58 2.56 7.63
C VAL A 126 -3.81 1.43 6.95
N ARG A 127 -3.40 1.63 5.71
CA ARG A 127 -2.40 0.79 5.05
C ARG A 127 -1.04 1.46 5.17
N VAL A 128 -0.04 0.71 5.63
CA VAL A 128 1.34 1.17 5.77
C VAL A 128 2.19 0.43 4.75
N ASP A 129 2.84 1.16 3.88
CA ASP A 129 3.61 0.61 2.77
C ASP A 129 5.11 0.76 3.00
N PHE A 130 5.85 -0.31 2.70
CA PHE A 130 7.30 -0.38 2.82
C PHE A 130 7.94 -0.96 1.55
N TYR A 131 9.21 -0.64 1.38
CA TYR A 131 10.15 -1.37 0.54
C TYR A 131 11.18 -2.06 1.44
N ASP A 132 11.62 -3.25 1.05
CA ASP A 132 12.76 -3.94 1.67
C ASP A 132 13.80 -4.15 0.57
N ILE A 133 14.85 -3.34 0.59
CA ILE A 133 15.85 -3.27 -0.48
C ILE A 133 17.19 -3.67 0.12
N ASN A 134 17.72 -4.79 -0.34
CA ASN A 134 19.01 -5.33 0.14
C ASN A 134 19.05 -5.43 1.68
N GLY A 135 17.93 -5.80 2.31
CA GLY A 135 17.82 -5.92 3.77
C GLY A 135 17.63 -4.59 4.52
N GLN A 136 17.47 -3.49 3.81
CA GLN A 136 17.14 -2.19 4.39
C GLN A 136 15.68 -1.83 4.13
N ILE A 137 14.94 -1.53 5.22
CA ILE A 137 13.55 -1.12 5.13
C ILE A 137 13.46 0.38 4.84
N TYR A 138 12.64 0.72 3.86
CA TYR A 138 12.27 2.10 3.53
C TYR A 138 10.77 2.28 3.68
N PHE A 139 10.38 3.41 4.25
CA PHE A 139 8.96 3.80 4.34
C PHE A 139 8.49 4.27 2.96
N GLY A 140 7.34 3.76 2.51
CA GLY A 140 6.68 4.18 1.29
C GLY A 140 5.61 5.25 1.56
N GLU A 141 4.42 4.81 2.00
CA GLU A 141 3.29 5.73 2.24
C GLU A 141 2.33 5.23 3.33
N LEU A 142 1.48 6.14 3.79
CA LEU A 142 0.25 5.81 4.51
C LEU A 142 -0.94 6.01 3.58
N THR A 143 -1.75 4.96 3.39
CA THR A 143 -2.95 5.00 2.56
C THR A 143 -4.18 4.78 3.44
N PHE A 144 -5.07 5.75 3.48
CA PHE A 144 -6.28 5.67 4.32
C PHE A 144 -7.43 4.93 3.63
N PHE A 145 -7.51 5.02 2.31
CA PHE A 145 -8.55 4.34 1.53
C PHE A 145 -7.93 3.58 0.37
N HIS A 146 -7.72 2.28 0.57
CA HIS A 146 -7.20 1.40 -0.49
C HIS A 146 -8.23 1.30 -1.62
N PHE A 147 -7.81 1.59 -2.86
CA PHE A 147 -8.70 1.71 -4.03
C PHE A 147 -9.93 2.61 -3.78
N SER A 148 -9.78 3.64 -2.95
CA SER A 148 -10.88 4.54 -2.56
C SER A 148 -12.09 3.80 -1.96
N GLY A 149 -11.88 2.60 -1.43
CA GLY A 149 -12.95 1.73 -0.90
C GLY A 149 -13.87 1.11 -1.96
N ASN A 150 -13.54 1.19 -3.24
CA ASN A 150 -14.45 0.81 -4.34
C ASN A 150 -14.09 -0.52 -5.02
N CYS A 151 -13.00 -1.18 -4.64
CA CYS A 151 -12.60 -2.46 -5.22
C CYS A 151 -12.91 -3.60 -4.25
N PRO A 152 -13.87 -4.50 -4.57
CA PRO A 152 -14.23 -5.61 -3.70
C PRO A 152 -13.13 -6.67 -3.66
N PHE A 153 -13.07 -7.41 -2.56
CA PHE A 153 -12.32 -8.65 -2.48
C PHE A 153 -13.08 -9.78 -3.20
N GLN A 154 -12.37 -10.74 -3.76
CA GLN A 154 -12.94 -11.88 -4.45
C GLN A 154 -12.36 -13.18 -3.90
N PRO A 155 -13.19 -14.05 -3.29
CA PRO A 155 -14.67 -13.95 -3.19
C PRO A 155 -15.13 -12.88 -2.19
N VAL A 156 -16.37 -12.39 -2.39
CA VAL A 156 -16.96 -11.24 -1.68
C VAL A 156 -17.10 -11.41 -0.16
N GLU A 157 -17.14 -12.64 0.31
CA GLU A 157 -17.21 -12.97 1.75
C GLU A 157 -16.01 -12.39 2.54
N TRP A 158 -14.93 -12.10 1.83
CA TRP A 158 -13.76 -11.46 2.43
C TRP A 158 -13.98 -9.99 2.76
N ASP A 159 -14.88 -9.29 2.06
CA ASP A 159 -15.24 -7.91 2.42
C ASP A 159 -15.85 -7.85 3.82
N GLU A 160 -16.79 -8.77 4.13
CA GLU A 160 -17.41 -8.85 5.45
C GLU A 160 -16.39 -9.27 6.52
N ARG A 161 -15.57 -10.28 6.23
CA ARG A 161 -14.55 -10.77 7.16
C ARG A 161 -13.52 -9.70 7.50
N ILE A 162 -12.99 -8.99 6.51
CA ILE A 162 -12.02 -7.91 6.71
C ILE A 162 -12.69 -6.72 7.39
N GLY A 163 -13.92 -6.38 6.98
CA GLY A 163 -14.73 -5.33 7.60
C GLY A 163 -14.97 -5.58 9.10
N SER A 164 -15.11 -6.85 9.52
CA SER A 164 -15.28 -7.21 10.93
C SER A 164 -14.07 -6.91 11.82
N TRP A 165 -12.89 -6.69 11.24
CA TRP A 165 -11.68 -6.30 11.99
C TRP A 165 -11.70 -4.83 12.39
N TRP A 166 -12.60 -4.05 11.82
CA TRP A 166 -12.71 -2.62 12.05
C TRP A 166 -13.77 -2.32 13.11
N THR A 167 -13.34 -1.77 14.24
CA THR A 167 -14.26 -1.27 15.25
C THR A 167 -14.44 0.22 15.05
N LEU A 168 -15.62 0.63 14.60
CA LEU A 168 -15.98 2.05 14.55
C LEU A 168 -16.33 2.50 15.95
N GLU A 169 -15.51 3.39 16.53
CA GLU A 169 -15.89 4.10 17.76
C GLU A 169 -17.09 5.00 17.44
N LYS A 170 -18.10 4.92 18.30
CA LYS A 170 -19.32 5.74 18.18
C LYS A 170 -19.08 7.15 18.65
#